data_3ee9a08c188e05dcf0cdea9aea7c6322
#
_entry.id   3ee9a08c188e05dcf0cdea9aea7c6322
#
_cell.length_a   1.000
_cell.length_b   1.000
_cell.length_c   1.000
_cell.angle_alpha   90.00
_cell.angle_beta   90.00
_cell.angle_gamma   90.00
#
_symmetry.space_group_name_H-M   'P 1'
#
loop_
_entity.id
_entity.type
_entity.pdbx_description
1 polymer ?
#
loop_
_entity_poly.entity_id
_entity_poly.type
_entity_poly.pdbx_seq_one_letter_code
_entity_poly.pdbx_strand_id
1 'polypeptide(L)'
;MKYIAAYHTDVGITKKTNQDSLAMKIVETSQGTVAFGIVCDGMGGLAKGELASKEVIMAFCNWFDDVLLADIEASAFEENKLMQQWNDIIQNQNRRLGEYGVSNNLQLGTTVSALLLYKDNYYIVHVGDSRIYHMEKGVTQLTKDQTFIAREIAAGRMTPEQAKTDPRRSVLLQCVGASPIVEPEFTKGEITPNTVYMICSDGFRHQISDAEMYDKIGPNAIKDEEDMKYGCIYLTELVKNRKESDNITVALIKVI
;
A
#
# COMPACT_ATOMS: atom_id res chain seq x y z
N MET A 1 19.26 4.98 -10.99
CA MET A 1 19.19 4.39 -9.65
C MET A 1 19.02 2.89 -9.78
N LYS A 2 19.49 2.12 -8.82
CA LYS A 2 19.24 0.67 -8.72
C LYS A 2 18.31 0.42 -7.53
N TYR A 3 17.52 -0.62 -7.64
CA TYR A 3 16.57 -1.00 -6.59
C TYR A 3 16.71 -2.47 -6.27
N ILE A 4 16.50 -2.82 -5.01
CA ILE A 4 16.21 -4.20 -4.57
C ILE A 4 14.85 -4.20 -3.89
N ALA A 5 14.17 -5.34 -3.94
CA ALA A 5 12.83 -5.44 -3.39
C ALA A 5 12.57 -6.80 -2.74
N ALA A 6 11.78 -6.80 -1.69
CA ALA A 6 11.25 -8.01 -1.09
C ALA A 6 9.84 -7.75 -0.53
N TYR A 7 9.11 -8.82 -0.32
CA TYR A 7 7.78 -8.76 0.27
C TYR A 7 7.48 -10.01 1.10
N HIS A 8 6.50 -9.87 1.95
CA HIS A 8 5.87 -10.99 2.64
C HIS A 8 4.39 -10.72 2.82
N THR A 9 3.58 -11.78 2.69
CA THR A 9 2.14 -11.74 2.97
C THR A 9 1.74 -13.01 3.69
N ASP A 10 0.90 -12.88 4.71
CA ASP A 10 0.47 -13.98 5.58
C ASP A 10 -1.02 -13.81 5.92
N VAL A 11 -1.74 -14.93 5.99
CA VAL A 11 -3.16 -14.92 6.33
C VAL A 11 -3.43 -14.49 7.77
N GLY A 12 -2.38 -14.45 8.61
CA GLY A 12 -2.51 -14.18 10.04
C GLY A 12 -2.98 -15.40 10.83
N ILE A 13 -3.32 -15.19 12.10
CA ILE A 13 -3.66 -16.26 13.04
C ILE A 13 -5.17 -16.49 13.21
N THR A 14 -6.00 -15.60 12.68
CA THR A 14 -7.46 -15.62 12.91
C THR A 14 -8.25 -15.82 11.62
N LYS A 15 -7.83 -15.20 10.54
CA LYS A 15 -8.52 -15.23 9.24
C LYS A 15 -8.33 -16.59 8.55
N LYS A 16 -9.30 -16.96 7.71
CA LYS A 16 -9.23 -18.20 6.89
C LYS A 16 -8.72 -17.92 5.49
N THR A 17 -8.87 -16.70 5.01
CA THR A 17 -8.50 -16.26 3.68
C THR A 17 -7.64 -15.00 3.79
N ASN A 18 -6.59 -14.94 3.02
CA ASN A 18 -5.85 -13.70 2.86
C ASN A 18 -6.60 -12.83 1.84
N GLN A 19 -7.12 -11.70 2.30
CA GLN A 19 -7.83 -10.72 1.50
C GLN A 19 -6.90 -9.60 1.01
N ASP A 20 -5.68 -9.54 1.54
CA ASP A 20 -4.63 -8.66 1.01
C ASP A 20 -4.14 -9.16 -0.34
N SER A 21 -3.80 -8.22 -1.19
CA SER A 21 -3.09 -8.48 -2.45
C SER A 21 -1.96 -7.47 -2.63
N LEU A 22 -0.88 -7.90 -3.27
CA LEU A 22 0.25 -7.03 -3.58
C LEU A 22 0.82 -7.34 -4.96
N ALA A 23 1.50 -6.36 -5.54
CA ALA A 23 2.38 -6.55 -6.68
C ALA A 23 3.62 -5.66 -6.55
N MET A 24 4.74 -6.16 -7.09
CA MET A 24 6.00 -5.42 -7.19
C MET A 24 6.62 -5.65 -8.56
N LYS A 25 7.19 -4.59 -9.13
CA LYS A 25 7.87 -4.63 -10.42
C LYS A 25 9.11 -3.74 -10.38
N ILE A 26 10.23 -4.25 -10.86
CA ILE A 26 11.46 -3.48 -11.13
C ILE A 26 11.84 -3.78 -12.57
N VAL A 27 11.88 -2.77 -13.41
CA VAL A 27 12.15 -2.91 -14.85
C VAL A 27 13.22 -1.92 -15.27
N GLU A 28 14.21 -2.41 -15.99
CA GLU A 28 15.20 -1.56 -16.67
C GLU A 28 14.63 -1.12 -18.02
N THR A 29 14.64 0.18 -18.25
CA THR A 29 14.17 0.81 -19.49
C THR A 29 15.31 1.59 -20.14
N SER A 30 15.13 2.01 -21.38
CA SER A 30 16.09 2.91 -22.08
C SER A 30 16.26 4.27 -21.37
N GLN A 31 15.31 4.66 -20.52
CA GLN A 31 15.28 5.93 -19.78
C GLN A 31 15.66 5.78 -18.29
N GLY A 32 16.14 4.61 -17.87
CA GLY A 32 16.51 4.28 -16.50
C GLY A 32 15.61 3.22 -15.87
N THR A 33 15.96 2.82 -14.65
CA THR A 33 15.20 1.81 -13.92
C THR A 33 13.95 2.43 -13.31
N VAL A 34 12.83 1.74 -13.43
CA VAL A 34 11.56 2.06 -12.78
C VAL A 34 11.20 0.99 -11.77
N ALA A 35 10.78 1.37 -10.58
CA ALA A 35 10.28 0.44 -9.57
C ALA A 35 8.85 0.81 -9.16
N PHE A 36 8.00 -0.20 -9.04
CA PHE A 36 6.60 -0.05 -8.67
C PHE A 36 6.23 -1.05 -7.60
N GLY A 37 5.47 -0.61 -6.60
CA GLY A 37 4.90 -1.45 -5.57
C GLY A 37 3.48 -1.02 -5.26
N ILE A 38 2.60 -1.99 -4.98
CA ILE A 38 1.23 -1.73 -4.59
C ILE A 38 0.76 -2.77 -3.58
N VAL A 39 0.05 -2.33 -2.55
CA VAL A 39 -0.66 -3.16 -1.58
C VAL A 39 -2.12 -2.72 -1.56
N CYS A 40 -3.01 -3.70 -1.59
CA CYS A 40 -4.45 -3.54 -1.47
C CYS A 40 -4.95 -4.47 -0.36
N ASP A 41 -5.55 -3.89 0.68
CA ASP A 41 -6.20 -4.61 1.77
C ASP A 41 -7.67 -4.76 1.44
N GLY A 42 -8.08 -5.99 1.19
CA GLY A 42 -9.43 -6.33 0.77
C GLY A 42 -10.37 -6.52 1.95
N MET A 43 -11.49 -5.84 1.92
CA MET A 43 -12.53 -5.95 2.94
C MET A 43 -13.82 -6.51 2.37
N GLY A 44 -14.44 -7.41 3.12
CA GLY A 44 -15.73 -7.98 2.76
C GLY A 44 -16.32 -8.71 3.96
N GLY A 45 -17.51 -8.32 4.39
CA GLY A 45 -18.13 -8.85 5.63
C GLY A 45 -18.50 -10.33 5.57
N LEU A 46 -18.53 -10.98 4.39
CA LEU A 46 -18.95 -12.37 4.23
C LEU A 46 -18.22 -13.19 3.16
N ALA A 47 -17.19 -12.71 2.55
CA ALA A 47 -16.34 -13.30 1.51
C ALA A 47 -16.27 -12.40 0.27
N LYS A 48 -15.09 -12.17 -0.19
CA LYS A 48 -14.59 -11.64 -1.48
C LYS A 48 -13.86 -10.29 -1.41
N GLY A 49 -13.33 -9.90 -0.24
CA GLY A 49 -12.32 -8.84 -0.17
C GLY A 49 -11.12 -9.18 -1.06
N GLU A 50 -10.75 -10.48 -1.12
CA GLU A 50 -9.71 -11.01 -2.00
C GLU A 50 -10.00 -10.79 -3.50
N LEU A 51 -11.28 -10.75 -3.90
CA LEU A 51 -11.64 -10.40 -5.27
C LEU A 51 -11.39 -8.91 -5.53
N ALA A 52 -11.82 -8.05 -4.61
CA ALA A 52 -11.67 -6.61 -4.77
C ALA A 52 -10.19 -6.19 -4.83
N SER A 53 -9.36 -6.66 -3.88
CA SER A 53 -7.94 -6.37 -3.85
C SER A 53 -7.23 -6.89 -5.10
N LYS A 54 -7.53 -8.11 -5.54
CA LYS A 54 -6.95 -8.71 -6.76
C LYS A 54 -7.30 -7.95 -8.03
N GLU A 55 -8.58 -7.56 -8.22
CA GLU A 55 -9.01 -6.82 -9.43
C GLU A 55 -8.30 -5.48 -9.54
N VAL A 56 -8.12 -4.77 -8.42
CA VAL A 56 -7.39 -3.50 -8.40
C VAL A 56 -5.92 -3.72 -8.72
N ILE A 57 -5.26 -4.71 -8.08
CA ILE A 57 -3.85 -5.06 -8.38
C ILE A 57 -3.67 -5.37 -9.87
N MET A 58 -4.55 -6.19 -10.46
CA MET A 58 -4.49 -6.54 -11.89
C MET A 58 -4.62 -5.31 -12.79
N ALA A 59 -5.52 -4.38 -12.45
CA ALA A 59 -5.69 -3.15 -13.22
C ALA A 59 -4.42 -2.27 -13.20
N PHE A 60 -3.77 -2.13 -12.05
CA PHE A 60 -2.51 -1.40 -11.93
C PHE A 60 -1.34 -2.12 -12.61
N CYS A 61 -1.29 -3.46 -12.55
CA CYS A 61 -0.28 -4.24 -13.25
C CYS A 61 -0.39 -4.09 -14.78
N ASN A 62 -1.60 -4.20 -15.33
CA ASN A 62 -1.83 -4.01 -16.76
C ASN A 62 -1.47 -2.59 -17.20
N TRP A 63 -1.87 -1.57 -16.43
CA TRP A 63 -1.46 -0.20 -16.69
C TRP A 63 0.07 -0.03 -16.69
N PHE A 64 0.75 -0.62 -15.73
CA PHE A 64 2.22 -0.55 -15.66
C PHE A 64 2.86 -1.15 -16.92
N ASP A 65 2.43 -2.36 -17.32
CA ASP A 65 3.02 -3.08 -18.44
C ASP A 65 2.66 -2.46 -19.80
N ASP A 66 1.40 -2.08 -20.00
CA ASP A 66 0.89 -1.68 -21.31
C ASP A 66 0.97 -0.17 -21.56
N VAL A 67 0.93 0.65 -20.51
CA VAL A 67 0.84 2.12 -20.64
C VAL A 67 2.09 2.81 -20.11
N LEU A 68 2.45 2.59 -18.84
CA LEU A 68 3.58 3.28 -18.21
C LEU A 68 4.90 2.99 -18.94
N LEU A 69 5.21 1.71 -19.18
CA LEU A 69 6.47 1.36 -19.86
C LEU A 69 6.53 1.92 -21.28
N ALA A 70 5.42 1.92 -22.01
CA ALA A 70 5.35 2.53 -23.34
C ALA A 70 5.58 4.07 -23.28
N ASP A 71 4.98 4.76 -22.31
CA ASP A 71 5.20 6.18 -22.09
C ASP A 71 6.66 6.51 -21.74
N ILE A 72 7.29 5.68 -20.91
CA ILE A 72 8.70 5.84 -20.53
C ILE A 72 9.62 5.63 -21.74
N GLU A 73 9.44 4.55 -22.50
CA GLU A 73 10.26 4.25 -23.68
C GLU A 73 10.11 5.32 -24.78
N ALA A 74 8.91 5.88 -24.92
CA ALA A 74 8.64 6.99 -25.83
C ALA A 74 9.14 8.36 -25.32
N SER A 75 9.74 8.43 -24.11
CA SER A 75 10.09 9.69 -23.42
C SER A 75 8.89 10.64 -23.23
N ALA A 76 7.69 10.07 -23.10
CA ALA A 76 6.41 10.76 -22.96
C ALA A 76 5.84 10.72 -21.54
N PHE A 77 6.67 10.34 -20.56
CA PHE A 77 6.25 10.35 -19.15
C PHE A 77 5.96 11.77 -18.67
N GLU A 78 4.75 11.98 -18.20
CA GLU A 78 4.29 13.24 -17.60
C GLU A 78 3.56 12.97 -16.28
N GLU A 79 3.87 13.74 -15.26
CA GLU A 79 3.30 13.60 -13.92
C GLU A 79 1.77 13.77 -13.89
N ASN A 80 1.24 14.79 -14.55
CA ASN A 80 -0.20 15.01 -14.60
C ASN A 80 -0.94 13.87 -15.32
N LYS A 81 -0.31 13.29 -16.35
CA LYS A 81 -0.83 12.12 -17.04
C LYS A 81 -0.84 10.89 -16.13
N LEU A 82 0.22 10.67 -15.37
CA LEU A 82 0.30 9.61 -14.37
C LEU A 82 -0.86 9.71 -13.36
N MET A 83 -1.05 10.88 -12.76
CA MET A 83 -2.12 11.11 -11.76
C MET A 83 -3.50 10.89 -12.36
N GLN A 84 -3.74 11.35 -13.59
CA GLN A 84 -5.00 11.13 -14.29
C GLN A 84 -5.24 9.63 -14.57
N GLN A 85 -4.24 8.92 -15.07
CA GLN A 85 -4.32 7.48 -15.33
C GLN A 85 -4.65 6.68 -14.06
N TRP A 86 -3.99 6.99 -12.94
CA TRP A 86 -4.26 6.34 -11.66
C TRP A 86 -5.65 6.65 -11.12
N ASN A 87 -6.09 7.91 -11.24
CA ASN A 87 -7.46 8.27 -10.88
C ASN A 87 -8.47 7.48 -11.73
N ASP A 88 -8.27 7.41 -13.04
CA ASP A 88 -9.18 6.71 -13.95
C ASP A 88 -9.26 5.20 -13.64
N ILE A 89 -8.13 4.57 -13.29
CA ILE A 89 -8.10 3.19 -12.82
C ILE A 89 -8.97 3.03 -11.58
N ILE A 90 -8.75 3.87 -10.56
CA ILE A 90 -9.47 3.80 -9.28
C ILE A 90 -10.97 4.02 -9.49
N GLN A 91 -11.37 5.05 -10.25
CA GLN A 91 -12.78 5.32 -10.52
C GLN A 91 -13.44 4.17 -11.29
N ASN A 92 -12.76 3.62 -12.30
CA ASN A 92 -13.27 2.48 -13.06
C ASN A 92 -13.43 1.23 -12.19
N GLN A 93 -12.43 0.92 -11.36
CA GLN A 93 -12.51 -0.22 -10.43
C GLN A 93 -13.58 -0.02 -9.36
N ASN A 94 -13.72 1.20 -8.82
CA ASN A 94 -14.79 1.51 -7.87
C ASN A 94 -16.18 1.23 -8.46
N ARG A 95 -16.42 1.69 -9.69
CA ARG A 95 -17.68 1.44 -10.40
C ARG A 95 -17.90 -0.05 -10.65
N ARG A 96 -16.91 -0.77 -11.23
CA ARG A 96 -17.01 -2.19 -11.57
C ARG A 96 -17.27 -3.08 -10.35
N LEU A 97 -16.52 -2.86 -9.27
CA LEU A 97 -16.69 -3.60 -8.03
C LEU A 97 -18.03 -3.29 -7.35
N GLY A 98 -18.46 -2.02 -7.38
CA GLY A 98 -19.77 -1.61 -6.88
C GLY A 98 -20.93 -2.29 -7.65
N GLU A 99 -20.88 -2.29 -8.98
CA GLU A 99 -21.86 -2.97 -9.84
C GLU A 99 -21.88 -4.50 -9.57
N TYR A 100 -20.70 -5.10 -9.42
CA TYR A 100 -20.58 -6.52 -9.06
C TYR A 100 -21.20 -6.81 -7.69
N GLY A 101 -20.93 -5.94 -6.71
CA GLY A 101 -21.49 -6.06 -5.36
C GLY A 101 -23.03 -6.01 -5.38
N VAL A 102 -23.60 -5.02 -6.04
CA VAL A 102 -25.06 -4.89 -6.19
C VAL A 102 -25.66 -6.13 -6.87
N SER A 103 -25.08 -6.57 -7.99
CA SER A 103 -25.58 -7.71 -8.77
C SER A 103 -25.54 -9.04 -8.02
N ASN A 104 -24.66 -9.17 -7.03
CA ASN A 104 -24.47 -10.39 -6.24
C ASN A 104 -24.95 -10.26 -4.80
N ASN A 105 -25.57 -9.15 -4.43
CA ASN A 105 -25.98 -8.83 -3.05
C ASN A 105 -24.81 -8.96 -2.04
N LEU A 106 -23.66 -8.41 -2.41
CA LEU A 106 -22.42 -8.43 -1.64
C LEU A 106 -21.94 -7.00 -1.37
N GLN A 107 -21.26 -6.82 -0.25
CA GLN A 107 -20.43 -5.66 0.00
C GLN A 107 -18.96 -6.10 -0.04
N LEU A 108 -18.19 -5.53 -0.94
CA LEU A 108 -16.77 -5.77 -1.08
C LEU A 108 -16.07 -4.47 -1.46
N GLY A 109 -14.87 -4.32 -0.99
CA GLY A 109 -14.05 -3.16 -1.28
C GLY A 109 -12.60 -3.44 -0.95
N THR A 110 -11.74 -2.49 -1.24
CA THR A 110 -10.31 -2.61 -0.94
C THR A 110 -9.68 -1.23 -0.76
N THR A 111 -8.61 -1.18 0.03
CA THR A 111 -7.68 -0.04 0.04
C THR A 111 -6.82 -0.06 -1.21
N VAL A 112 -6.13 1.05 -1.46
CA VAL A 112 -5.09 1.16 -2.50
C VAL A 112 -3.94 1.98 -1.95
N SER A 113 -2.74 1.42 -1.92
CA SER A 113 -1.51 2.17 -1.65
C SER A 113 -0.47 1.78 -2.68
N ALA A 114 -0.30 2.62 -3.70
CA ALA A 114 0.64 2.38 -4.79
C ALA A 114 1.76 3.41 -4.79
N LEU A 115 2.99 2.93 -5.02
CA LEU A 115 4.23 3.68 -5.07
C LEU A 115 4.93 3.42 -6.40
N LEU A 116 5.28 4.48 -7.11
CA LEU A 116 6.15 4.47 -8.28
C LEU A 116 7.44 5.24 -7.95
N LEU A 117 8.59 4.63 -8.20
CA LEU A 117 9.91 5.26 -8.13
C LEU A 117 10.44 5.36 -9.56
N TYR A 118 10.62 6.57 -10.06
CA TYR A 118 11.14 6.81 -11.40
C TYR A 118 11.99 8.07 -11.45
N LYS A 119 13.18 7.96 -12.04
CA LYS A 119 14.20 9.01 -12.02
C LYS A 119 14.48 9.46 -10.59
N ASP A 120 14.32 10.74 -10.30
CA ASP A 120 14.64 11.35 -9.01
C ASP A 120 13.40 11.52 -8.11
N ASN A 121 12.23 11.01 -8.53
CA ASN A 121 10.98 11.22 -7.81
C ASN A 121 10.26 9.93 -7.45
N TYR A 122 9.60 9.96 -6.29
CA TYR A 122 8.56 9.01 -5.97
C TYR A 122 7.17 9.63 -6.18
N TYR A 123 6.22 8.78 -6.57
CA TYR A 123 4.81 9.13 -6.75
C TYR A 123 3.96 8.13 -6.01
N ILE A 124 2.96 8.62 -5.30
CA ILE A 124 2.05 7.79 -4.50
C ILE A 124 0.61 8.12 -4.88
N VAL A 125 -0.24 7.08 -4.99
CA VAL A 125 -1.68 7.21 -4.91
C VAL A 125 -2.20 6.35 -3.76
N HIS A 126 -3.14 6.91 -2.99
CA HIS A 126 -3.60 6.28 -1.77
C HIS A 126 -5.11 6.42 -1.57
N VAL A 127 -5.75 5.31 -1.16
CA VAL A 127 -7.14 5.22 -0.69
C VAL A 127 -7.18 4.23 0.47
N GLY A 128 -7.68 4.66 1.63
CA GLY A 128 -7.88 3.80 2.80
C GLY A 128 -6.90 4.05 3.93
N ASP A 129 -6.40 2.99 4.58
CA ASP A 129 -5.52 3.04 5.76
C ASP A 129 -4.31 2.08 5.71
N SER A 130 -4.12 1.37 4.60
CA SER A 130 -2.80 0.81 4.28
C SER A 130 -1.81 1.95 4.17
N ARG A 131 -0.55 1.75 4.52
CA ARG A 131 0.39 2.87 4.60
C ARG A 131 1.60 2.70 3.71
N ILE A 132 2.16 3.85 3.30
CA ILE A 132 3.49 3.94 2.69
C ILE A 132 4.39 4.75 3.62
N TYR A 133 5.55 4.19 3.91
CA TYR A 133 6.58 4.82 4.72
C TYR A 133 7.88 5.00 3.92
N HIS A 134 8.64 5.96 4.36
CA HIS A 134 9.97 6.27 3.91
C HIS A 134 10.92 6.15 5.11
N MET A 135 12.01 5.40 4.96
CA MET A 135 13.01 5.17 6.02
C MET A 135 14.38 5.61 5.52
N GLU A 136 14.89 6.71 6.05
CA GLU A 136 16.24 7.21 5.82
C GLU A 136 17.00 7.29 7.15
N LYS A 137 16.70 8.27 7.99
CA LYS A 137 17.24 8.48 9.34
C LYS A 137 16.25 8.11 10.44
N GLY A 138 15.11 7.61 10.07
CA GLY A 138 13.96 7.23 10.89
C GLY A 138 12.83 6.77 10.01
N VAL A 139 11.67 6.54 10.60
CA VAL A 139 10.45 6.14 9.90
C VAL A 139 9.55 7.37 9.70
N THR A 140 9.19 7.66 8.46
CA THR A 140 8.26 8.74 8.11
C THR A 140 7.11 8.18 7.31
N GLN A 141 5.89 8.36 7.77
CA GLN A 141 4.68 7.99 7.03
C GLN A 141 4.42 9.02 5.92
N LEU A 142 4.24 8.54 4.69
CA LEU A 142 3.98 9.37 3.50
C LEU A 142 2.49 9.48 3.14
N THR A 143 1.67 8.55 3.58
CA THR A 143 0.20 8.52 3.37
C THR A 143 -0.53 9.00 4.61
N LYS A 144 -1.79 9.44 4.46
CA LYS A 144 -2.67 9.77 5.59
C LYS A 144 -3.81 8.78 5.66
N ASP A 145 -4.00 8.17 6.84
CA ASP A 145 -5.09 7.23 7.03
C ASP A 145 -6.46 7.91 6.79
N GLN A 146 -7.24 7.34 5.93
CA GLN A 146 -8.60 7.80 5.61
C GLN A 146 -9.62 7.02 6.47
N THR A 147 -9.45 7.10 7.80
CA THR A 147 -10.32 6.45 8.78
C THR A 147 -11.14 7.48 9.56
N PHE A 148 -12.25 7.00 10.17
CA PHE A 148 -13.02 7.80 11.11
C PHE A 148 -12.12 8.38 12.22
N ILE A 149 -11.26 7.54 12.80
CA ILE A 149 -10.36 7.92 13.89
C ILE A 149 -9.38 9.01 13.46
N ALA A 150 -8.72 8.84 12.31
CA ALA A 150 -7.76 9.83 11.81
C ALA A 150 -8.43 11.20 11.61
N ARG A 151 -9.66 11.21 11.08
CA ARG A 151 -10.46 12.44 10.94
C ARG A 151 -10.80 13.08 12.30
N GLU A 152 -11.18 12.30 13.30
CA GLU A 152 -11.53 12.83 14.64
C GLU A 152 -10.30 13.38 15.36
N ILE A 153 -9.14 12.75 15.22
CA ILE A 153 -7.86 13.24 15.75
C ILE A 153 -7.47 14.57 15.05
N ALA A 154 -7.50 14.59 13.72
CA ALA A 154 -7.16 15.79 12.94
C ALA A 154 -8.09 16.99 13.28
N ALA A 155 -9.34 16.72 13.62
CA ALA A 155 -10.31 17.73 14.05
C ALA A 155 -10.22 18.12 15.54
N GLY A 156 -9.26 17.53 16.30
CA GLY A 156 -9.09 17.78 17.73
C GLY A 156 -10.21 17.23 18.63
N ARG A 157 -11.06 16.33 18.11
CA ARG A 157 -12.17 15.74 18.86
C ARG A 157 -11.81 14.43 19.54
N MET A 158 -10.62 13.88 19.26
CA MET A 158 -10.12 12.64 19.85
C MET A 158 -8.61 12.72 20.04
N THR A 159 -8.09 12.18 21.15
CA THR A 159 -6.64 12.03 21.32
C THR A 159 -6.14 10.72 20.71
N PRO A 160 -4.84 10.60 20.36
CA PRO A 160 -4.26 9.34 19.90
C PRO A 160 -4.43 8.17 20.89
N GLU A 161 -4.43 8.46 22.20
CA GLU A 161 -4.63 7.47 23.26
C GLU A 161 -6.07 6.93 23.25
N GLN A 162 -7.06 7.81 23.11
CA GLN A 162 -8.47 7.43 23.00
C GLN A 162 -8.72 6.59 21.74
N ALA A 163 -8.06 6.93 20.64
CA ALA A 163 -8.16 6.22 19.37
C ALA A 163 -7.76 4.75 19.45
N LYS A 164 -6.75 4.40 20.27
CA LYS A 164 -6.25 3.02 20.41
C LYS A 164 -7.31 2.02 20.87
N THR A 165 -8.28 2.49 21.65
CA THR A 165 -9.34 1.64 22.24
C THR A 165 -10.73 1.91 21.66
N ASP A 166 -10.86 2.83 20.71
CA ASP A 166 -12.16 3.11 20.09
C ASP A 166 -12.61 1.95 19.19
N PRO A 167 -13.84 1.45 19.34
CA PRO A 167 -14.35 0.34 18.52
C PRO A 167 -14.45 0.68 17.02
N ARG A 168 -14.40 1.96 16.65
CA ARG A 168 -14.45 2.44 15.26
C ARG A 168 -13.07 2.62 14.63
N ARG A 169 -12.00 2.11 15.26
CA ARG A 169 -10.63 2.30 14.78
C ARG A 169 -10.38 1.80 13.34
N SER A 170 -11.10 0.77 12.91
CA SER A 170 -11.01 0.19 11.56
C SER A 170 -12.12 0.68 10.61
N VAL A 171 -12.85 1.75 10.97
CA VAL A 171 -13.90 2.29 10.10
C VAL A 171 -13.26 3.22 9.07
N LEU A 172 -13.20 2.76 7.82
CA LEU A 172 -12.73 3.57 6.69
C LEU A 172 -13.75 4.65 6.31
N LEU A 173 -13.25 5.81 5.90
CA LEU A 173 -14.06 6.88 5.31
C LEU A 173 -14.38 6.61 3.85
N GLN A 174 -13.49 5.93 3.16
CA GLN A 174 -13.66 5.51 1.78
C GLN A 174 -12.82 4.27 1.46
N CYS A 175 -13.29 3.49 0.49
CA CYS A 175 -12.58 2.35 -0.09
C CYS A 175 -13.07 2.13 -1.53
N VAL A 176 -12.25 1.52 -2.34
CA VAL A 176 -12.60 1.21 -3.74
C VAL A 176 -13.55 0.03 -3.78
N GLY A 177 -14.73 0.19 -4.40
CA GLY A 177 -15.76 -0.82 -4.58
C GLY A 177 -16.98 -0.66 -3.67
N ALA A 178 -16.84 -0.09 -2.46
CA ALA A 178 -17.97 0.07 -1.53
C ALA A 178 -18.34 1.54 -1.25
N SER A 179 -17.52 2.50 -1.68
CA SER A 179 -17.82 3.92 -1.50
C SER A 179 -18.52 4.51 -2.71
N PRO A 180 -19.59 5.32 -2.53
CA PRO A 180 -20.26 5.99 -3.65
C PRO A 180 -19.32 6.94 -4.41
N ILE A 181 -18.42 7.60 -3.68
CA ILE A 181 -17.41 8.50 -4.22
C ILE A 181 -16.07 8.11 -3.60
N VAL A 182 -15.03 8.03 -4.43
CA VAL A 182 -13.65 7.79 -3.99
C VAL A 182 -12.81 8.97 -4.45
N GLU A 183 -12.13 9.61 -3.51
CA GLU A 183 -11.21 10.72 -3.74
C GLU A 183 -9.78 10.26 -3.38
N PRO A 184 -8.99 9.78 -4.36
CA PRO A 184 -7.62 9.33 -4.10
C PRO A 184 -6.73 10.49 -3.65
N GLU A 185 -5.86 10.25 -2.66
CA GLU A 185 -4.80 11.17 -2.29
C GLU A 185 -3.57 10.92 -3.15
N PHE A 186 -2.99 11.98 -3.70
CA PHE A 186 -1.75 11.92 -4.47
C PHE A 186 -0.62 12.62 -3.72
N THR A 187 0.53 11.98 -3.65
CA THR A 187 1.74 12.52 -3.01
C THR A 187 2.93 12.33 -3.95
N LYS A 188 3.83 13.31 -3.96
CA LYS A 188 5.10 13.28 -4.68
C LYS A 188 6.21 13.79 -3.79
N GLY A 189 7.43 13.28 -4.02
CA GLY A 189 8.64 13.78 -3.40
C GLY A 189 9.89 13.28 -4.11
N GLU A 190 11.04 13.68 -3.61
CA GLU A 190 12.34 13.31 -4.16
C GLU A 190 12.82 11.98 -3.55
N ILE A 191 13.48 11.18 -4.38
CA ILE A 191 14.14 9.95 -3.94
C ILE A 191 15.51 10.29 -3.39
N THR A 192 15.80 9.85 -2.17
CA THR A 192 17.14 9.93 -1.59
C THR A 192 17.85 8.58 -1.67
N PRO A 193 19.17 8.56 -1.95
CA PRO A 193 19.96 7.32 -1.93
C PRO A 193 19.91 6.62 -0.57
N ASN A 194 20.08 5.31 -0.57
CA ASN A 194 20.06 4.47 0.63
C ASN A 194 18.79 4.63 1.47
N THR A 195 17.63 4.75 0.80
CA THR A 195 16.32 4.85 1.43
C THR A 195 15.55 3.55 1.21
N VAL A 196 14.80 3.14 2.23
CA VAL A 196 13.83 2.05 2.13
C VAL A 196 12.43 2.63 2.11
N TYR A 197 11.67 2.29 1.07
CA TYR A 197 10.23 2.51 1.01
C TYR A 197 9.52 1.23 1.44
N MET A 198 8.54 1.37 2.33
CA MET A 198 7.71 0.28 2.80
C MET A 198 6.25 0.58 2.49
N ILE A 199 5.56 -0.40 1.93
CA ILE A 199 4.11 -0.39 1.73
C ILE A 199 3.55 -1.53 2.56
N CYS A 200 2.54 -1.29 3.39
CA CYS A 200 1.98 -2.35 4.23
C CYS A 200 0.48 -2.18 4.48
N SER A 201 -0.22 -3.30 4.72
CA SER A 201 -1.56 -3.31 5.27
C SER A 201 -1.56 -2.93 6.76
N ASP A 202 -2.72 -2.69 7.32
CA ASP A 202 -2.88 -2.28 8.71
C ASP A 202 -2.44 -3.38 9.69
N GLY A 203 -2.68 -4.66 9.38
CA GLY A 203 -2.29 -5.79 10.20
C GLY A 203 -0.77 -5.92 10.37
N PHE A 204 0.05 -5.44 9.42
CA PHE A 204 1.50 -5.45 9.59
C PHE A 204 1.96 -4.47 10.69
N ARG A 205 1.31 -3.31 10.80
CA ARG A 205 1.80 -2.18 11.61
C ARG A 205 1.16 -2.03 13.00
N HIS A 206 0.00 -2.64 13.25
CA HIS A 206 -0.76 -2.40 14.47
C HIS A 206 -0.04 -2.78 15.77
N GLN A 207 0.80 -3.80 15.72
CA GLN A 207 1.44 -4.39 16.90
C GLN A 207 2.94 -4.17 16.97
N ILE A 208 3.51 -3.33 16.09
CA ILE A 208 4.94 -2.99 16.09
C ILE A 208 5.15 -1.48 16.09
N SER A 209 6.25 -1.04 16.68
CA SER A 209 6.65 0.36 16.73
C SER A 209 7.52 0.74 15.53
N ASP A 210 7.58 2.04 15.25
CA ASP A 210 8.49 2.59 14.23
C ASP A 210 9.95 2.24 14.50
N ALA A 211 10.37 2.20 15.77
CA ALA A 211 11.73 1.81 16.15
C ALA A 211 12.03 0.34 15.79
N GLU A 212 11.12 -0.58 16.09
CA GLU A 212 11.27 -1.99 15.73
C GLU A 212 11.29 -2.21 14.22
N MET A 213 10.46 -1.47 13.46
CA MET A 213 10.51 -1.48 12.01
C MET A 213 11.88 -0.99 11.51
N TYR A 214 12.33 0.17 11.98
CA TYR A 214 13.59 0.75 11.55
C TYR A 214 14.81 -0.14 11.87
N ASP A 215 14.82 -0.77 13.04
CA ASP A 215 15.91 -1.66 13.47
C ASP A 215 16.01 -2.93 12.60
N LYS A 216 14.90 -3.40 12.01
CA LYS A 216 14.87 -4.65 11.24
C LYS A 216 14.88 -4.46 9.73
N ILE A 217 14.22 -3.41 9.25
CA ILE A 217 14.04 -3.16 7.81
C ILE A 217 14.46 -1.75 7.39
N GLY A 218 15.15 -1.02 8.26
CA GLY A 218 15.76 0.26 7.92
C GLY A 218 16.98 0.10 7.01
N PRO A 219 17.47 1.20 6.41
CA PRO A 219 18.49 1.16 5.37
C PRO A 219 19.82 0.51 5.81
N ASN A 220 20.17 0.61 7.08
CA ASN A 220 21.40 0.03 7.64
C ASN A 220 21.26 -1.46 8.00
N ALA A 221 20.03 -1.94 8.19
CA ALA A 221 19.75 -3.35 8.50
C ALA A 221 19.74 -4.22 7.23
N ILE A 222 19.45 -3.63 6.08
CA ILE A 222 19.28 -4.32 4.80
C ILE A 222 20.56 -4.13 3.96
N LYS A 223 21.24 -5.22 3.62
CA LYS A 223 22.39 -5.23 2.70
C LYS A 223 21.98 -5.72 1.31
N ASP A 224 21.08 -6.69 1.28
CA ASP A 224 20.61 -7.38 0.06
C ASP A 224 19.14 -7.78 0.17
N GLU A 225 18.62 -8.46 -0.84
CA GLU A 225 17.23 -8.94 -0.89
C GLU A 225 16.93 -10.03 0.15
N GLU A 226 17.93 -10.81 0.55
CA GLU A 226 17.77 -11.86 1.56
C GLU A 226 17.55 -11.26 2.95
N ASP A 227 18.34 -10.26 3.32
CA ASP A 227 18.15 -9.46 4.55
C ASP A 227 16.75 -8.81 4.57
N MET A 228 16.32 -8.21 3.43
CA MET A 228 14.98 -7.63 3.28
C MET A 228 13.88 -8.64 3.56
N LYS A 229 13.96 -9.78 2.88
CA LYS A 229 12.98 -10.87 3.02
C LYS A 229 12.92 -11.40 4.44
N TYR A 230 14.10 -11.62 5.04
CA TYR A 230 14.19 -12.03 6.44
C TYR A 230 13.55 -11.02 7.38
N GLY A 231 13.81 -9.72 7.20
CA GLY A 231 13.20 -8.65 7.99
C GLY A 231 11.68 -8.63 7.90
N CYS A 232 11.12 -8.78 6.68
CA CYS A 232 9.67 -8.88 6.48
C CYS A 232 9.06 -10.07 7.23
N ILE A 233 9.66 -11.26 7.09
CA ILE A 233 9.20 -12.50 7.76
C ILE A 233 9.30 -12.34 9.28
N TYR A 234 10.45 -11.84 9.78
CA TYR A 234 10.66 -11.65 11.21
C TYR A 234 9.60 -10.74 11.85
N LEU A 235 9.32 -9.59 11.22
CA LEU A 235 8.32 -8.66 11.74
C LEU A 235 6.90 -9.22 11.62
N THR A 236 6.59 -9.96 10.57
CA THR A 236 5.31 -10.68 10.44
C THR A 236 5.10 -11.69 11.57
N GLU A 237 6.11 -12.50 11.87
CA GLU A 237 6.03 -13.43 13.01
C GLU A 237 5.93 -12.71 14.35
N LEU A 238 6.60 -11.57 14.50
CA LEU A 238 6.52 -10.74 15.71
C LEU A 238 5.08 -10.23 15.93
N VAL A 239 4.40 -9.70 14.90
CA VAL A 239 3.01 -9.21 15.04
C VAL A 239 2.03 -10.35 15.28
N LYS A 240 2.21 -11.52 14.66
CA LYS A 240 1.44 -12.74 14.94
C LYS A 240 1.58 -13.19 16.41
N ASN A 241 2.81 -13.18 16.95
CA ASN A 241 3.08 -13.49 18.35
C ASN A 241 2.43 -12.47 19.30
N ARG A 242 2.24 -11.23 18.88
CA ARG A 242 1.53 -10.17 19.60
C ARG A 242 0.01 -10.20 19.38
N LYS A 243 -0.50 -11.28 18.77
CA LYS A 243 -1.93 -11.55 18.58
C LYS A 243 -2.61 -10.60 17.60
N GLU A 244 -1.89 -10.15 16.56
CA GLU A 244 -2.56 -9.52 15.42
C GLU A 244 -3.58 -10.49 14.82
N SER A 245 -4.77 -9.97 14.54
CA SER A 245 -5.90 -10.78 14.10
C SER A 245 -6.22 -10.65 12.61
N ASP A 246 -5.59 -9.70 11.94
CA ASP A 246 -5.85 -9.45 10.51
C ASP A 246 -4.85 -10.14 9.58
N ASN A 247 -5.07 -10.01 8.28
CA ASN A 247 -4.09 -10.36 7.26
C ASN A 247 -2.88 -9.43 7.39
N ILE A 248 -1.70 -9.90 7.04
CA ILE A 248 -0.45 -9.20 7.28
C ILE A 248 0.33 -9.14 5.99
N THR A 249 0.49 -7.94 5.43
CA THR A 249 1.20 -7.76 4.15
C THR A 249 2.18 -6.60 4.24
N VAL A 250 3.40 -6.82 3.76
CA VAL A 250 4.47 -5.82 3.65
C VAL A 250 5.26 -6.01 2.36
N ALA A 251 5.56 -4.90 1.71
CA ALA A 251 6.41 -4.82 0.53
C ALA A 251 7.46 -3.73 0.74
N LEU A 252 8.71 -4.02 0.41
CA LEU A 252 9.85 -3.12 0.57
C LEU A 252 10.53 -2.88 -0.78
N ILE A 253 10.91 -1.63 -1.03
CA ILE A 253 11.81 -1.24 -2.12
C ILE A 253 12.93 -0.42 -1.52
N LYS A 254 14.18 -0.85 -1.68
CA LYS A 254 15.36 -0.09 -1.26
C LYS A 254 16.05 0.51 -2.47
N VAL A 255 16.40 1.78 -2.35
CA VAL A 255 17.26 2.52 -3.29
C VAL A 255 18.73 2.24 -2.98
N ILE A 256 19.50 1.80 -3.99
CA ILE A 256 20.91 1.49 -3.88
C ILE A 256 21.74 2.55 -4.62
#